data_d05ad5b2f461c1a65e5c802ab354d8f3
#
_entry.id   d05ad5b2f461c1a65e5c802ab354d8f3
#
_cell.length_a   1.000
_cell.length_b   1.000
_cell.length_c   1.000
_cell.angle_alpha   90.00
_cell.angle_beta   90.00
_cell.angle_gamma   90.00
#
_symmetry.space_group_name_H-M   'P 1'
#
loop_
_entity.id
_entity.type
_entity.pdbx_description
1 polymer ?
#
loop_
_entity_poly.entity_id
_entity_poly.type
_entity_poly.pdbx_seq_one_letter_code
_entity_poly.pdbx_strand_id
1 'polypeptide(L)'
;MIERARRVTSFALSAALTRAAGSALRAKSPGGPDRWERKNYAGRTVTLHAGPACAFAAALGTARVSPAAGFAVAVAGACGAYDDVAGAGDPRRGFRAHLSALRDGEVTSGLVKLAGISAAGLVAGAFLKERPLDRLLAGVVIAGAAHAVNLVDVRPGRAALGVLALGAPGLLRAGPGAGMAAAAMGAAAAVLPEDLGERAMIGDTGAHALGAALGAAAVAGNSRAGLAVHAAAVVAAAVYGDTVSAIARGAGPV
;
A
#
# COMPACT_ATOMS: atom_id res chain seq x y z
N MET A 1 -8.53 27.10 -8.82
CA MET A 1 -7.08 27.28 -8.58
C MET A 1 -6.60 26.60 -7.28
N ILE A 2 -7.19 26.85 -6.13
CA ILE A 2 -6.77 26.34 -4.81
C ILE A 2 -6.70 24.78 -4.78
N GLU A 3 -7.71 24.10 -5.27
CA GLU A 3 -7.75 22.61 -5.31
C GLU A 3 -6.61 22.00 -6.16
N ARG A 4 -6.30 22.62 -7.30
CA ARG A 4 -5.19 22.19 -8.15
C ARG A 4 -3.84 22.40 -7.44
N ALA A 5 -3.66 23.55 -6.78
CA ALA A 5 -2.45 23.83 -6.01
C ALA A 5 -2.28 22.80 -4.87
N ARG A 6 -3.35 22.48 -4.12
CA ARG A 6 -3.30 21.47 -3.05
C ARG A 6 -2.85 20.09 -3.55
N ARG A 7 -3.35 19.62 -4.71
CA ARG A 7 -2.95 18.33 -5.30
C ARG A 7 -1.48 18.32 -5.70
N VAL A 8 -1.04 19.37 -6.40
CA VAL A 8 0.36 19.52 -6.80
C VAL A 8 1.27 19.55 -5.55
N THR A 9 0.89 20.30 -4.51
CA THR A 9 1.65 20.34 -3.26
C THR A 9 1.68 18.99 -2.57
N SER A 10 0.55 18.25 -2.48
CA SER A 10 0.51 16.92 -1.87
C SER A 10 1.40 15.93 -2.61
N PHE A 11 1.36 15.93 -3.95
CA PHE A 11 2.22 15.10 -4.78
C PHE A 11 3.70 15.45 -4.57
N ALA A 12 4.06 16.72 -4.74
CA ALA A 12 5.45 17.17 -4.66
C ALA A 12 6.05 16.93 -3.26
N LEU A 13 5.27 17.20 -2.19
CA LEU A 13 5.70 16.98 -0.83
C LEU A 13 5.95 15.49 -0.55
N SER A 14 5.01 14.62 -0.92
CA SER A 14 5.20 13.18 -0.72
C SER A 14 6.36 12.65 -1.54
N ALA A 15 6.56 13.11 -2.77
CA ALA A 15 7.72 12.74 -3.56
C ALA A 15 9.04 13.21 -2.93
N ALA A 16 9.11 14.45 -2.46
CA ALA A 16 10.30 15.00 -1.79
C ALA A 16 10.61 14.27 -0.49
N LEU A 17 9.60 14.00 0.34
CA LEU A 17 9.75 13.26 1.59
C LEU A 17 10.22 11.83 1.33
N THR A 18 9.68 11.14 0.32
CA THR A 18 10.12 9.79 -0.05
C THR A 18 11.60 9.79 -0.43
N ARG A 19 12.04 10.73 -1.27
CA ARG A 19 13.44 10.83 -1.67
C ARG A 19 14.35 11.14 -0.48
N ALA A 20 13.98 12.10 0.36
CA ALA A 20 14.75 12.49 1.54
C ALA A 20 14.86 11.32 2.54
N ALA A 21 13.75 10.67 2.86
CA ALA A 21 13.73 9.52 3.76
C ALA A 21 14.53 8.34 3.19
N GLY A 22 14.37 8.04 1.90
CA GLY A 22 15.13 6.97 1.23
C GLY A 22 16.64 7.23 1.24
N SER A 23 17.06 8.47 0.98
CA SER A 23 18.48 8.87 1.06
C SER A 23 19.02 8.75 2.49
N ALA A 24 18.26 9.20 3.49
CA ALA A 24 18.65 9.10 4.90
C ALA A 24 18.75 7.65 5.36
N LEU A 25 17.80 6.80 4.97
CA LEU A 25 17.82 5.37 5.32
C LEU A 25 19.00 4.66 4.67
N ARG A 26 19.31 4.93 3.41
CA ARG A 26 20.50 4.37 2.74
C ARG A 26 21.80 4.81 3.41
N ALA A 27 21.91 6.08 3.74
CA ALA A 27 23.12 6.63 4.35
C ALA A 27 23.38 6.03 5.76
N LYS A 28 22.32 5.74 6.52
CA LYS A 28 22.43 5.26 7.89
C LYS A 28 22.33 3.74 8.02
N SER A 29 21.62 3.09 7.10
CA SER A 29 21.28 1.66 7.12
C SER A 29 21.09 1.09 8.54
N PRO A 30 20.05 1.53 9.30
CA PRO A 30 19.88 1.18 10.69
C PRO A 30 19.92 -0.33 10.92
N GLY A 31 20.78 -0.78 11.82
CA GLY A 31 20.98 -2.21 12.11
C GLY A 31 21.90 -2.93 11.12
N GLY A 32 22.60 -2.19 10.28
CA GLY A 32 23.56 -2.71 9.29
C GLY A 32 22.94 -2.95 7.91
N PRO A 33 23.76 -2.90 6.84
CA PRO A 33 23.29 -3.00 5.46
C PRO A 33 22.58 -4.34 5.16
N ASP A 34 23.04 -5.44 5.72
CA ASP A 34 22.50 -6.79 5.47
C ASP A 34 21.02 -6.93 5.84
N ARG A 35 20.54 -6.12 6.80
CA ARG A 35 19.12 -6.09 7.17
C ARG A 35 18.23 -5.56 6.06
N TRP A 36 18.79 -4.75 5.17
CA TRP A 36 18.07 -4.05 4.10
C TRP A 36 18.18 -4.75 2.76
N GLU A 37 19.04 -5.76 2.65
CA GLU A 37 19.24 -6.51 1.42
C GLU A 37 18.25 -7.65 1.28
N ARG A 38 17.71 -7.80 0.07
CA ARG A 38 16.83 -8.91 -0.31
C ARG A 38 17.18 -9.37 -1.74
N LYS A 39 16.84 -10.61 -2.03
CA LYS A 39 16.86 -11.11 -3.40
C LYS A 39 15.52 -10.81 -4.06
N ASN A 40 15.55 -10.15 -5.23
CA ASN A 40 14.35 -9.95 -6.02
C ASN A 40 13.98 -11.22 -6.82
N TYR A 41 12.94 -11.13 -7.63
CA TYR A 41 12.44 -12.21 -8.48
C TYR A 41 13.51 -12.82 -9.43
N ALA A 42 14.52 -12.05 -9.82
CA ALA A 42 15.61 -12.46 -10.70
C ALA A 42 16.88 -12.89 -9.93
N GLY A 43 16.80 -13.02 -8.60
CA GLY A 43 17.94 -13.36 -7.74
C GLY A 43 18.95 -12.25 -7.53
N ARG A 44 18.67 -11.03 -8.01
CA ARG A 44 19.54 -9.86 -7.81
C ARG A 44 19.38 -9.32 -6.39
N THR A 45 20.50 -8.89 -5.79
CA THR A 45 20.47 -8.20 -4.51
C THR A 45 19.97 -6.77 -4.71
N VAL A 46 18.89 -6.43 -3.99
CA VAL A 46 18.24 -5.11 -3.98
C VAL A 46 18.00 -4.67 -2.55
N THR A 47 17.76 -3.38 -2.33
CA THR A 47 17.53 -2.86 -0.97
C THR A 47 16.05 -2.58 -0.70
N LEU A 48 15.64 -2.69 0.58
CA LEU A 48 14.27 -2.38 1.05
C LEU A 48 14.07 -0.94 1.51
N HIS A 49 15.05 -0.06 1.39
CA HIS A 49 14.95 1.33 1.89
C HIS A 49 13.79 2.12 1.27
N ALA A 50 13.39 1.77 0.03
CA ALA A 50 12.31 2.44 -0.68
C ALA A 50 10.95 2.23 0.01
N GLY A 51 10.71 1.04 0.58
CA GLY A 51 9.44 0.71 1.25
C GLY A 51 9.11 1.64 2.42
N PRO A 52 9.89 1.65 3.50
CA PRO A 52 9.67 2.55 4.62
C PRO A 52 9.67 4.03 4.24
N ALA A 53 10.47 4.44 3.25
CA ALA A 53 10.51 5.82 2.79
C ALA A 53 9.19 6.24 2.14
N CYS A 54 8.64 5.43 1.23
CA CYS A 54 7.36 5.74 0.60
C CYS A 54 6.18 5.55 1.56
N ALA A 55 6.22 4.57 2.46
CA ALA A 55 5.20 4.37 3.48
C ALA A 55 5.10 5.58 4.42
N PHE A 56 6.23 6.09 4.91
CA PHE A 56 6.29 7.31 5.73
C PHE A 56 5.69 8.52 5.00
N ALA A 57 6.12 8.75 3.75
CA ALA A 57 5.66 9.89 2.98
C ALA A 57 4.16 9.80 2.62
N ALA A 58 3.68 8.60 2.25
CA ALA A 58 2.27 8.36 1.98
C ALA A 58 1.40 8.54 3.24
N ALA A 59 1.86 8.03 4.39
CA ALA A 59 1.16 8.19 5.67
C ALA A 59 1.05 9.67 6.07
N LEU A 60 2.15 10.40 6.03
CA LEU A 60 2.17 11.81 6.38
C LEU A 60 1.35 12.67 5.39
N GLY A 61 1.50 12.41 4.09
CA GLY A 61 0.74 13.10 3.04
C GLY A 61 -0.77 12.87 3.17
N THR A 62 -1.18 11.64 3.51
CA THR A 62 -2.59 11.27 3.76
C THR A 62 -3.09 11.87 5.07
N ALA A 63 -2.28 11.86 6.14
CA ALA A 63 -2.62 12.42 7.45
C ALA A 63 -2.89 13.93 7.40
N ARG A 64 -2.23 14.67 6.52
CA ARG A 64 -2.48 16.11 6.29
C ARG A 64 -3.91 16.39 5.80
N VAL A 65 -4.54 15.41 5.18
CA VAL A 65 -5.92 15.49 4.68
C VAL A 65 -6.90 14.89 5.70
N SER A 66 -6.55 13.73 6.26
CA SER A 66 -7.31 13.04 7.30
C SER A 66 -6.37 12.25 8.22
N PRO A 67 -6.28 12.63 9.50
CA PRO A 67 -5.46 11.90 10.47
C PRO A 67 -5.83 10.41 10.59
N ALA A 68 -7.13 10.09 10.54
CA ALA A 68 -7.60 8.70 10.61
C ALA A 68 -7.15 7.87 9.39
N ALA A 69 -7.20 8.46 8.19
CA ALA A 69 -6.69 7.81 6.98
C ALA A 69 -5.17 7.64 7.05
N GLY A 70 -4.45 8.67 7.49
CA GLY A 70 -2.99 8.60 7.68
C GLY A 70 -2.58 7.54 8.69
N PHE A 71 -3.35 7.38 9.78
CA PHE A 71 -3.16 6.30 10.75
C PHE A 71 -3.26 4.91 10.08
N ALA A 72 -4.31 4.67 9.28
CA ALA A 72 -4.45 3.38 8.59
C ALA A 72 -3.29 3.11 7.62
N VAL A 73 -2.80 4.13 6.92
CA VAL A 73 -1.62 4.03 6.04
C VAL A 73 -0.36 3.70 6.84
N ALA A 74 -0.15 4.35 7.98
CA ALA A 74 0.99 4.09 8.84
C ALA A 74 0.97 2.67 9.41
N VAL A 75 -0.19 2.20 9.88
CA VAL A 75 -0.36 0.82 10.38
C VAL A 75 -0.16 -0.19 9.26
N ALA A 76 -0.70 0.06 8.05
CA ALA A 76 -0.50 -0.82 6.91
C ALA A 76 0.98 -0.95 6.55
N GLY A 77 1.71 0.16 6.54
CA GLY A 77 3.16 0.16 6.36
C GLY A 77 3.90 -0.58 7.47
N ALA A 78 3.53 -0.37 8.73
CA ALA A 78 4.15 -1.05 9.87
C ALA A 78 3.91 -2.57 9.85
N CYS A 79 2.70 -3.02 9.53
CA CYS A 79 2.38 -4.43 9.36
C CYS A 79 3.17 -5.05 8.19
N GLY A 80 3.32 -4.32 7.08
CA GLY A 80 4.16 -4.73 5.96
C GLY A 80 5.64 -4.83 6.36
N ALA A 81 6.15 -3.86 7.12
CA ALA A 81 7.52 -3.89 7.63
C ALA A 81 7.78 -5.07 8.58
N TYR A 82 6.81 -5.40 9.41
CA TYR A 82 6.87 -6.59 10.24
C TYR A 82 6.97 -7.87 9.40
N ASP A 83 6.18 -7.98 8.34
CA ASP A 83 6.22 -9.14 7.44
C ASP A 83 7.51 -9.20 6.61
N ASP A 84 8.02 -8.07 6.13
CA ASP A 84 9.32 -7.97 5.44
C ASP A 84 10.49 -8.49 6.30
N VAL A 85 10.38 -8.39 7.64
CA VAL A 85 11.41 -8.83 8.59
C VAL A 85 11.09 -10.22 9.15
N ALA A 86 9.91 -10.40 9.76
CA ALA A 86 9.53 -11.62 10.47
C ALA A 86 9.03 -12.73 9.54
N GLY A 87 8.47 -12.37 8.36
CA GLY A 87 8.02 -13.28 7.32
C GLY A 87 9.13 -13.71 6.35
N ALA A 88 10.34 -13.18 6.51
CA ALA A 88 11.47 -13.52 5.66
C ALA A 88 11.80 -15.02 5.80
N GLY A 89 11.59 -15.78 4.70
CA GLY A 89 11.81 -17.24 4.73
C GLY A 89 10.54 -18.08 4.95
N ASP A 90 9.40 -17.48 5.29
CA ASP A 90 8.13 -18.22 5.33
C ASP A 90 7.70 -18.59 3.89
N PRO A 91 7.56 -19.88 3.55
CA PRO A 91 7.16 -20.29 2.20
C PRO A 91 5.67 -20.08 1.93
N ARG A 92 4.86 -19.85 2.97
CA ARG A 92 3.40 -19.67 2.84
C ARG A 92 3.06 -18.40 2.07
N ARG A 93 2.13 -18.50 1.15
CA ARG A 93 1.65 -17.38 0.32
C ARG A 93 0.13 -17.38 0.28
N GLY A 94 -0.43 -16.15 0.21
CA GLY A 94 -1.87 -15.93 0.15
C GLY A 94 -2.59 -16.15 1.48
N PHE A 95 -3.74 -15.49 1.64
CA PHE A 95 -4.48 -15.48 2.91
C PHE A 95 -4.96 -16.87 3.35
N ARG A 96 -5.24 -17.78 2.41
CA ARG A 96 -5.72 -19.16 2.70
C ARG A 96 -4.69 -19.98 3.46
N ALA A 97 -3.40 -19.85 3.09
CA ALA A 97 -2.32 -20.56 3.77
C ALA A 97 -2.16 -20.08 5.23
N HIS A 98 -2.23 -18.77 5.45
CA HIS A 98 -2.15 -18.19 6.79
C HIS A 98 -3.38 -18.52 7.65
N LEU A 99 -4.58 -18.59 7.04
CA LEU A 99 -5.80 -19.00 7.74
C LEU A 99 -5.78 -20.50 8.09
N SER A 100 -5.19 -21.35 7.23
CA SER A 100 -4.96 -22.76 7.54
C SER A 100 -4.02 -22.91 8.73
N ALA A 101 -2.88 -22.20 8.73
CA ALA A 101 -1.94 -22.22 9.85
C ALA A 101 -2.60 -21.81 11.18
N LEU A 102 -3.51 -20.81 11.15
CA LEU A 102 -4.27 -20.42 12.34
C LEU A 102 -5.15 -21.56 12.88
N ARG A 103 -5.76 -22.37 12.00
CA ARG A 103 -6.55 -23.55 12.43
C ARG A 103 -5.69 -24.57 13.14
N ASP A 104 -4.41 -24.63 12.79
CA ASP A 104 -3.42 -25.49 13.42
C ASP A 104 -2.77 -24.83 14.67
N GLY A 105 -3.30 -23.67 15.10
CA GLY A 105 -2.85 -22.92 16.28
C GLY A 105 -1.61 -22.05 16.03
N GLU A 106 -1.18 -21.86 14.79
CA GLU A 106 0.00 -21.10 14.42
C GLU A 106 -0.32 -19.68 13.96
N VAL A 107 0.23 -18.66 14.65
CA VAL A 107 0.10 -17.25 14.27
C VAL A 107 1.28 -16.84 13.41
N THR A 108 1.00 -16.67 12.12
CA THR A 108 2.02 -16.27 11.12
C THR A 108 2.13 -14.74 11.02
N SER A 109 3.26 -14.23 10.50
CA SER A 109 3.42 -12.80 10.19
C SER A 109 2.38 -12.31 9.18
N GLY A 110 2.05 -13.12 8.18
CA GLY A 110 0.99 -12.82 7.20
C GLY A 110 -0.40 -12.69 7.83
N LEU A 111 -0.71 -13.50 8.87
CA LEU A 111 -1.96 -13.36 9.61
C LEU A 111 -2.00 -12.06 10.43
N VAL A 112 -0.90 -11.73 11.13
CA VAL A 112 -0.77 -10.46 11.88
C VAL A 112 -0.96 -9.27 10.93
N LYS A 113 -0.33 -9.32 9.76
CA LYS A 113 -0.47 -8.31 8.71
C LYS A 113 -1.93 -8.17 8.25
N LEU A 114 -2.58 -9.28 7.92
CA LEU A 114 -3.97 -9.29 7.49
C LEU A 114 -4.90 -8.69 8.55
N ALA A 115 -4.79 -9.14 9.79
CA ALA A 115 -5.61 -8.65 10.91
C ALA A 115 -5.36 -7.18 11.23
N GLY A 116 -4.09 -6.77 11.31
CA GLY A 116 -3.71 -5.40 11.65
C GLY A 116 -4.16 -4.39 10.59
N ILE A 117 -3.97 -4.69 9.32
CA ILE A 117 -4.41 -3.82 8.21
C ILE A 117 -5.94 -3.75 8.17
N SER A 118 -6.63 -4.88 8.36
CA SER A 118 -8.10 -4.91 8.40
C SER A 118 -8.65 -4.08 9.56
N ALA A 119 -8.10 -4.24 10.75
CA ALA A 119 -8.50 -3.46 11.93
C ALA A 119 -8.26 -1.96 11.72
N ALA A 120 -7.10 -1.57 11.22
CA ALA A 120 -6.79 -0.17 10.94
C ALA A 120 -7.70 0.43 9.87
N GLY A 121 -8.02 -0.33 8.82
CA GLY A 121 -8.99 0.06 7.79
C GLY A 121 -10.38 0.29 8.36
N LEU A 122 -10.86 -0.60 9.23
CA LEU A 122 -12.16 -0.47 9.90
C LEU A 122 -12.20 0.74 10.84
N VAL A 123 -11.14 0.96 11.60
CA VAL A 123 -11.00 2.16 12.46
C VAL A 123 -11.06 3.42 11.62
N ALA A 124 -10.27 3.52 10.55
CA ALA A 124 -10.31 4.68 9.65
C ALA A 124 -11.68 4.85 8.99
N GLY A 125 -12.31 3.76 8.55
CA GLY A 125 -13.67 3.77 8.00
C GLY A 125 -14.71 4.32 8.97
N ALA A 126 -14.57 4.00 10.26
CA ALA A 126 -15.46 4.51 11.31
C ALA A 126 -15.39 6.04 11.49
N PHE A 127 -14.20 6.64 11.23
CA PHE A 127 -14.01 8.10 11.31
C PHE A 127 -14.29 8.81 9.97
N LEU A 128 -14.17 8.11 8.84
CA LEU A 128 -14.35 8.69 7.51
C LEU A 128 -15.81 8.69 7.03
N LYS A 129 -16.66 7.86 7.63
CA LYS A 129 -18.07 7.71 7.25
C LYS A 129 -18.98 7.72 8.48
N GLU A 130 -20.23 8.16 8.28
CA GLU A 130 -21.19 8.30 9.38
C GLU A 130 -22.05 7.05 9.55
N ARG A 131 -22.52 6.45 8.45
CA ARG A 131 -23.47 5.33 8.47
C ARG A 131 -22.73 3.99 8.65
N PRO A 132 -23.25 3.05 9.47
CA PRO A 132 -22.56 1.80 9.78
C PRO A 132 -22.12 0.99 8.55
N LEU A 133 -23.01 0.85 7.54
CA LEU A 133 -22.68 0.15 6.30
C LEU A 133 -21.55 0.85 5.52
N ASP A 134 -21.57 2.19 5.47
CA ASP A 134 -20.53 2.95 4.78
C ASP A 134 -19.18 2.86 5.52
N ARG A 135 -19.19 2.78 6.85
CA ARG A 135 -17.99 2.52 7.69
C ARG A 135 -17.37 1.15 7.36
N LEU A 136 -18.22 0.13 7.30
CA LEU A 136 -17.77 -1.22 6.96
C LEU A 136 -17.18 -1.27 5.54
N LEU A 137 -17.91 -0.75 4.53
CA LEU A 137 -17.45 -0.67 3.17
C LEU A 137 -16.14 0.11 3.05
N ALA A 138 -16.00 1.22 3.78
CA ALA A 138 -14.78 2.02 3.81
C ALA A 138 -13.60 1.23 4.37
N GLY A 139 -13.79 0.49 5.47
CA GLY A 139 -12.78 -0.38 6.04
C GLY A 139 -12.34 -1.47 5.06
N VAL A 140 -13.28 -2.13 4.40
CA VAL A 140 -13.01 -3.13 3.36
C VAL A 140 -12.23 -2.54 2.19
N VAL A 141 -12.60 -1.34 1.73
CA VAL A 141 -11.90 -0.67 0.62
C VAL A 141 -10.46 -0.31 1.00
N ILE A 142 -10.24 0.24 2.21
CA ILE A 142 -8.89 0.63 2.66
C ILE A 142 -8.00 -0.61 2.80
N ALA A 143 -8.46 -1.62 3.54
CA ALA A 143 -7.69 -2.84 3.77
C ALA A 143 -7.51 -3.66 2.49
N GLY A 144 -8.57 -3.81 1.71
CA GLY A 144 -8.53 -4.55 0.46
C GLY A 144 -7.64 -3.89 -0.60
N ALA A 145 -7.62 -2.54 -0.68
CA ALA A 145 -6.71 -1.83 -1.58
C ALA A 145 -5.25 -2.01 -1.16
N ALA A 146 -4.95 -2.03 0.15
CA ALA A 146 -3.61 -2.35 0.67
C ALA A 146 -3.14 -3.72 0.16
N HIS A 147 -3.97 -4.75 0.32
CA HIS A 147 -3.64 -6.09 -0.15
C HIS A 147 -3.61 -6.18 -1.69
N ALA A 148 -4.51 -5.49 -2.40
CA ALA A 148 -4.54 -5.52 -3.87
C ALA A 148 -3.27 -4.94 -4.50
N VAL A 149 -2.72 -3.85 -3.95
CA VAL A 149 -1.44 -3.31 -4.42
C VAL A 149 -0.30 -4.28 -4.13
N ASN A 150 -0.31 -4.96 -2.98
CA ASN A 150 0.69 -5.98 -2.67
C ASN A 150 0.59 -7.21 -3.61
N LEU A 151 -0.61 -7.61 -4.04
CA LEU A 151 -0.78 -8.71 -5.01
C LEU A 151 -0.11 -8.44 -6.36
N VAL A 152 0.03 -7.18 -6.75
CA VAL A 152 0.67 -6.79 -8.01
C VAL A 152 2.15 -6.42 -7.85
N ASP A 153 2.68 -6.41 -6.62
CA ASP A 153 4.10 -6.14 -6.32
C ASP A 153 4.97 -7.38 -6.54
N VAL A 154 4.91 -7.94 -7.74
CA VAL A 154 5.58 -9.21 -8.11
C VAL A 154 6.69 -9.03 -9.15
N ARG A 155 6.85 -7.83 -9.68
CA ARG A 155 7.88 -7.42 -10.64
C ARG A 155 8.22 -5.94 -10.44
N PRO A 156 9.43 -5.50 -10.80
CA PRO A 156 9.85 -4.11 -10.67
C PRO A 156 8.86 -3.13 -11.28
N GLY A 157 8.51 -2.10 -10.52
CA GLY A 157 7.63 -1.02 -10.93
C GLY A 157 6.12 -1.36 -10.96
N ARG A 158 5.70 -2.61 -10.87
CA ARG A 158 4.28 -2.99 -11.05
C ARG A 158 3.36 -2.34 -10.02
N ALA A 159 3.71 -2.42 -8.75
CA ALA A 159 2.91 -1.78 -7.70
C ALA A 159 2.91 -0.25 -7.84
N ALA A 160 4.08 0.37 -8.04
CA ALA A 160 4.18 1.82 -8.19
C ALA A 160 3.42 2.33 -9.43
N LEU A 161 3.54 1.66 -10.58
CA LEU A 161 2.75 1.98 -11.78
C LEU A 161 1.25 1.77 -11.56
N GLY A 162 0.88 0.69 -10.86
CA GLY A 162 -0.51 0.44 -10.47
C GLY A 162 -1.09 1.58 -9.62
N VAL A 163 -0.33 2.07 -8.65
CA VAL A 163 -0.72 3.23 -7.83
C VAL A 163 -0.88 4.49 -8.67
N LEU A 164 0.02 4.75 -9.60
CA LEU A 164 -0.09 5.89 -10.51
C LEU A 164 -1.33 5.79 -11.42
N ALA A 165 -1.56 4.63 -12.01
CA ALA A 165 -2.70 4.40 -12.90
C ALA A 165 -4.05 4.48 -12.18
N LEU A 166 -4.18 3.80 -11.02
CA LEU A 166 -5.42 3.78 -10.24
C LEU A 166 -5.67 5.10 -9.50
N GLY A 167 -4.63 5.84 -9.15
CA GLY A 167 -4.74 7.15 -8.52
C GLY A 167 -5.11 8.28 -9.49
N ALA A 168 -4.74 8.16 -10.76
CA ALA A 168 -4.93 9.21 -11.76
C ALA A 168 -6.39 9.70 -11.90
N PRO A 169 -7.43 8.83 -11.96
CA PRO A 169 -8.81 9.27 -11.98
C PRO A 169 -9.21 10.08 -10.74
N GLY A 170 -8.59 9.81 -9.58
CA GLY A 170 -8.80 10.55 -8.35
C GLY A 170 -8.37 12.02 -8.45
N LEU A 171 -7.35 12.30 -9.26
CA LEU A 171 -6.88 13.67 -9.48
C LEU A 171 -7.86 14.52 -10.30
N LEU A 172 -8.75 13.90 -11.05
CA LEU A 172 -9.77 14.62 -11.83
C LEU A 172 -10.97 15.02 -10.97
N ARG A 173 -11.06 14.49 -9.75
CA ARG A 173 -12.16 14.79 -8.81
C ARG A 173 -11.79 15.96 -7.91
N ALA A 174 -12.80 16.62 -7.35
CA ALA A 174 -12.63 17.62 -6.29
C ALA A 174 -12.64 16.95 -4.90
N GLY A 175 -12.17 17.67 -3.89
CA GLY A 175 -12.28 17.28 -2.49
C GLY A 175 -11.08 16.51 -1.92
N PRO A 176 -11.21 16.01 -0.68
CA PRO A 176 -10.10 15.43 0.10
C PRO A 176 -9.48 14.20 -0.55
N GLY A 177 -10.25 13.37 -1.23
CA GLY A 177 -9.75 12.17 -1.91
C GLY A 177 -8.68 12.46 -2.96
N ALA A 178 -8.79 13.60 -3.67
CA ALA A 178 -7.79 13.99 -4.67
C ALA A 178 -6.43 14.33 -4.04
N GLY A 179 -6.43 14.94 -2.85
CA GLY A 179 -5.20 15.21 -2.10
C GLY A 179 -4.52 13.93 -1.61
N MET A 180 -5.30 12.96 -1.14
CA MET A 180 -4.78 11.64 -0.70
C MET A 180 -4.23 10.84 -1.89
N ALA A 181 -4.95 10.81 -3.04
CA ALA A 181 -4.47 10.18 -4.26
C ALA A 181 -3.16 10.80 -4.73
N ALA A 182 -3.07 12.15 -4.72
CA ALA A 182 -1.86 12.87 -5.09
C ALA A 182 -0.68 12.51 -4.17
N ALA A 183 -0.91 12.36 -2.85
CA ALA A 183 0.12 11.96 -1.90
C ALA A 183 0.64 10.54 -2.19
N ALA A 184 -0.25 9.57 -2.39
CA ALA A 184 0.12 8.20 -2.74
C ALA A 184 0.91 8.15 -4.05
N MET A 185 0.42 8.87 -5.08
CA MET A 185 1.09 8.94 -6.39
C MET A 185 2.46 9.60 -6.32
N GLY A 186 2.62 10.66 -5.51
CA GLY A 186 3.91 11.32 -5.31
C GLY A 186 4.93 10.39 -4.68
N ALA A 187 4.54 9.63 -3.66
CA ALA A 187 5.39 8.64 -3.03
C ALA A 187 5.76 7.51 -4.01
N ALA A 188 4.79 6.97 -4.76
CA ALA A 188 5.02 5.94 -5.76
C ALA A 188 5.94 6.41 -6.90
N ALA A 189 5.71 7.61 -7.43
CA ALA A 189 6.54 8.19 -8.49
C ALA A 189 8.00 8.37 -8.06
N ALA A 190 8.22 8.70 -6.78
CA ALA A 190 9.57 8.92 -6.26
C ALA A 190 10.41 7.65 -6.15
N VAL A 191 9.78 6.48 -5.85
CA VAL A 191 10.48 5.19 -5.77
C VAL A 191 10.62 4.49 -7.11
N LEU A 192 9.76 4.81 -8.07
CA LEU A 192 9.66 4.11 -9.36
C LEU A 192 10.99 3.98 -10.12
N PRO A 193 11.87 5.02 -10.21
CA PRO A 193 13.13 4.88 -10.94
C PRO A 193 14.13 3.89 -10.31
N GLU A 194 14.11 3.75 -8.98
CA GLU A 194 15.00 2.81 -8.28
C GLU A 194 14.44 1.38 -8.36
N ASP A 195 13.12 1.25 -8.28
CA ASP A 195 12.42 -0.02 -8.37
C ASP A 195 12.52 -0.61 -9.79
N LEU A 196 12.21 0.17 -10.83
CA LEU A 196 12.41 -0.24 -12.22
C LEU A 196 13.87 -0.56 -12.56
N GLY A 197 14.80 0.17 -11.94
CA GLY A 197 16.25 -0.08 -12.10
C GLY A 197 16.75 -1.27 -11.29
N GLU A 198 15.90 -1.99 -10.59
CA GLU A 198 16.25 -3.13 -9.72
C GLU A 198 17.38 -2.80 -8.72
N ARG A 199 17.41 -1.56 -8.21
CA ARG A 199 18.33 -1.13 -7.15
C ARG A 199 17.68 -1.18 -5.79
N ALA A 200 16.37 -0.98 -5.74
CA ALA A 200 15.54 -1.09 -4.55
C ALA A 200 14.21 -1.75 -4.90
N MET A 201 13.52 -2.26 -3.90
CA MET A 201 12.13 -2.70 -3.99
C MET A 201 11.32 -2.09 -2.84
N ILE A 202 10.03 -1.90 -3.03
CA ILE A 202 9.17 -1.30 -2.00
C ILE A 202 8.74 -2.31 -0.93
N GLY A 203 8.77 -3.60 -1.26
CA GLY A 203 8.36 -4.68 -0.37
C GLY A 203 6.94 -4.54 0.17
N ASP A 204 6.60 -5.38 1.10
CA ASP A 204 5.29 -5.39 1.76
C ASP A 204 5.02 -4.06 2.48
N THR A 205 6.06 -3.42 3.04
CA THR A 205 5.98 -2.11 3.69
C THR A 205 5.38 -1.04 2.77
N GLY A 206 5.99 -0.88 1.60
CA GLY A 206 5.58 0.16 0.64
C GLY A 206 4.27 -0.18 -0.06
N ALA A 207 4.12 -1.42 -0.51
CA ALA A 207 2.95 -1.87 -1.25
C ALA A 207 1.65 -1.70 -0.43
N HIS A 208 1.65 -2.15 0.84
CA HIS A 208 0.47 -2.00 1.70
C HIS A 208 0.17 -0.54 2.05
N ALA A 209 1.19 0.27 2.34
CA ALA A 209 0.99 1.68 2.65
C ALA A 209 0.42 2.45 1.45
N LEU A 210 0.99 2.27 0.26
CA LEU A 210 0.50 2.91 -0.97
C LEU A 210 -0.93 2.48 -1.30
N GLY A 211 -1.23 1.18 -1.17
CA GLY A 211 -2.56 0.64 -1.38
C GLY A 211 -3.58 1.20 -0.39
N ALA A 212 -3.24 1.26 0.91
CA ALA A 212 -4.09 1.85 1.94
C ALA A 212 -4.38 3.34 1.66
N ALA A 213 -3.39 4.10 1.19
CA ALA A 213 -3.56 5.51 0.82
C ALA A 213 -4.51 5.68 -0.39
N LEU A 214 -4.41 4.81 -1.40
CA LEU A 214 -5.36 4.78 -2.51
C LEU A 214 -6.77 4.40 -2.05
N GLY A 215 -6.89 3.39 -1.19
CA GLY A 215 -8.17 2.99 -0.60
C GLY A 215 -8.82 4.14 0.17
N ALA A 216 -8.05 4.86 0.99
CA ALA A 216 -8.52 6.05 1.69
C ALA A 216 -8.96 7.16 0.74
N ALA A 217 -8.22 7.38 -0.36
CA ALA A 217 -8.59 8.33 -1.40
C ALA A 217 -9.91 7.94 -2.07
N ALA A 218 -10.09 6.67 -2.39
CA ALA A 218 -11.35 6.14 -2.93
C ALA A 218 -12.50 6.33 -1.95
N VAL A 219 -12.30 6.04 -0.66
CA VAL A 219 -13.30 6.24 0.40
C VAL A 219 -13.71 7.70 0.49
N ALA A 220 -12.76 8.61 0.51
CA ALA A 220 -13.04 10.04 0.64
C ALA A 220 -13.74 10.63 -0.60
N GLY A 221 -13.51 10.04 -1.78
CA GLY A 221 -14.03 10.53 -3.06
C GLY A 221 -15.32 9.88 -3.55
N ASN A 222 -15.88 8.89 -2.84
CA ASN A 222 -17.01 8.12 -3.36
C ASN A 222 -18.25 8.11 -2.43
N SER A 223 -19.44 8.05 -3.07
CA SER A 223 -20.71 7.74 -2.44
C SER A 223 -20.79 6.26 -2.07
N ARG A 224 -21.87 5.83 -1.38
CA ARG A 224 -22.10 4.42 -1.03
C ARG A 224 -22.02 3.48 -2.23
N ALA A 225 -22.62 3.83 -3.35
CA ALA A 225 -22.58 3.00 -4.55
C ALA A 225 -21.14 2.82 -5.04
N GLY A 226 -20.35 3.88 -5.08
CA GLY A 226 -18.92 3.81 -5.41
C GLY A 226 -18.13 2.97 -4.41
N LEU A 227 -18.42 3.10 -3.10
CA LEU A 227 -17.79 2.24 -2.08
C LEU A 227 -18.12 0.77 -2.28
N ALA A 228 -19.38 0.44 -2.59
CA ALA A 228 -19.79 -0.94 -2.86
C ALA A 228 -19.06 -1.54 -4.07
N VAL A 229 -18.91 -0.77 -5.15
CA VAL A 229 -18.15 -1.19 -6.33
C VAL A 229 -16.67 -1.42 -6.00
N HIS A 230 -16.04 -0.49 -5.28
CA HIS A 230 -14.63 -0.65 -4.88
C HIS A 230 -14.46 -1.83 -3.91
N ALA A 231 -15.37 -2.00 -2.95
CA ALA A 231 -15.33 -3.13 -2.03
C ALA A 231 -15.45 -4.46 -2.78
N ALA A 232 -16.41 -4.57 -3.71
CA ALA A 232 -16.55 -5.76 -4.55
C ALA A 232 -15.27 -6.03 -5.37
N ALA A 233 -14.66 -5.00 -5.95
CA ALA A 233 -13.43 -5.12 -6.73
C ALA A 233 -12.24 -5.62 -5.88
N VAL A 234 -12.02 -5.06 -4.69
CA VAL A 234 -10.90 -5.50 -3.84
C VAL A 234 -11.15 -6.87 -3.22
N VAL A 235 -12.39 -7.23 -2.93
CA VAL A 235 -12.76 -8.59 -2.48
C VAL A 235 -12.53 -9.59 -3.61
N ALA A 236 -12.94 -9.28 -4.83
CA ALA A 236 -12.66 -10.11 -6.00
C ALA A 236 -11.14 -10.28 -6.21
N ALA A 237 -10.37 -9.20 -6.13
CA ALA A 237 -8.91 -9.27 -6.21
C ALA A 237 -8.30 -10.18 -5.12
N ALA A 238 -8.83 -10.16 -3.90
CA ALA A 238 -8.38 -11.05 -2.83
C ALA A 238 -8.76 -12.51 -3.09
N VAL A 239 -9.99 -12.77 -3.55
CA VAL A 239 -10.47 -14.15 -3.87
C VAL A 239 -9.67 -14.78 -5.01
N TYR A 240 -9.35 -14.00 -6.04
CA TYR A 240 -8.59 -14.41 -7.22
C TYR A 240 -7.11 -13.95 -7.14
N GLY A 241 -6.55 -13.84 -5.94
CA GLY A 241 -5.21 -13.26 -5.71
C GLY A 241 -4.10 -13.92 -6.51
N ASP A 242 -4.12 -15.25 -6.63
CA ASP A 242 -3.12 -16.00 -7.40
C ASP A 242 -3.19 -15.63 -8.90
N THR A 243 -4.41 -15.50 -9.45
CA THR A 243 -4.64 -15.07 -10.83
C THR A 243 -4.18 -13.63 -11.05
N VAL A 244 -4.50 -12.72 -10.11
CA VAL A 244 -4.06 -11.32 -10.16
C VAL A 244 -2.53 -11.24 -10.18
N SER A 245 -1.87 -11.96 -9.28
CA SER A 245 -0.40 -12.01 -9.22
C SER A 245 0.21 -12.67 -10.47
N ALA A 246 -0.42 -13.70 -11.04
CA ALA A 246 0.03 -14.33 -12.29
C ALA A 246 -0.03 -13.36 -13.47
N ILE A 247 -1.14 -12.64 -13.63
CA ILE A 247 -1.29 -11.60 -14.66
C ILE A 247 -0.24 -10.49 -14.45
N ALA A 248 -0.03 -10.05 -13.21
CA ALA A 248 0.97 -9.04 -12.90
C ALA A 248 2.41 -9.51 -13.20
N ARG A 249 2.70 -10.79 -13.11
CA ARG A 249 3.98 -11.37 -13.57
C ARG A 249 4.14 -11.42 -15.09
N GLY A 250 3.06 -11.20 -15.84
CA GLY A 250 3.05 -11.40 -17.30
C GLY A 250 2.91 -12.87 -17.71
N ALA A 251 2.56 -13.76 -16.78
CA ALA A 251 2.08 -15.11 -17.08
C ALA A 251 0.62 -15.00 -17.54
N GLY A 252 0.26 -15.69 -18.61
CA GLY A 252 -1.14 -15.81 -19.00
C GLY A 252 -1.98 -16.46 -17.86
N PRO A 253 -3.33 -16.36 -17.90
CA PRO A 253 -4.16 -17.04 -16.91
C PRO A 253 -3.86 -18.54 -16.94
N VAL A 254 -3.65 -19.09 -15.75
CA VAL A 254 -3.49 -20.53 -15.54
C VAL A 254 -4.86 -21.19 -15.59
#